data_3d4cc530606423a00dff005d294637fa
#
_entry.id   3d4cc530606423a00dff005d294637fa
#
_cell.length_a   1.000
_cell.length_b   1.000
_cell.length_c   1.000
_cell.angle_alpha   90.00
_cell.angle_beta   90.00
_cell.angle_gamma   90.00
#
_symmetry.space_group_name_H-M   'P 1'
#
loop_
_entity.id
_entity.type
_entity.pdbx_description
1 polymer ?
#
loop_
_entity_poly.entity_id
_entity_poly.type
_entity_poly.pdbx_seq_one_letter_code
_entity_poly.pdbx_strand_id
1 'polypeptide(L)'
;LLNFKITLMGDISRPGTYTIKNDRISILEAIGLGGDLQLTANRKNILVIRDNNGVKESHRLDLTDPAIFASPYFYLQQNDIVYAEPIKNKQRARTSADRSFTMSLLTTVISSISIITSMVITIVNLNK
;
A
#
# COMPACT_ATOMS: atom_id res chain seq x y z
N LEU A 1 17.45 -26.95 2.97
CA LEU A 1 17.03 -26.86 2.37
C LEU A 1 16.73 -25.72 2.11
N LEU A 2 16.67 -25.14 2.24
CA LEU A 2 15.70 -24.95 1.45
C LEU A 2 15.49 -23.51 1.29
N ASN A 3 15.43 -23.14 0.07
CA ASN A 3 15.11 -21.76 -0.31
C ASN A 3 13.68 -21.45 0.07
N PHE A 4 13.45 -20.28 0.67
CA PHE A 4 12.10 -19.82 0.82
C PHE A 4 11.93 -18.46 0.13
N LYS A 5 10.69 -18.08 -0.12
CA LYS A 5 10.38 -16.87 -0.88
C LYS A 5 9.68 -15.86 0.00
N ILE A 6 10.03 -14.62 -0.19
CA ILE A 6 9.33 -13.48 0.41
C ILE A 6 8.97 -12.50 -0.69
N THR A 7 7.97 -11.67 -0.46
CA THR A 7 7.56 -10.65 -1.40
C THR A 7 7.68 -9.28 -0.77
N LEU A 8 8.30 -8.37 -1.48
CA LEU A 8 8.43 -6.98 -1.06
C LEU A 8 7.52 -6.13 -1.93
N MET A 9 6.69 -5.32 -1.31
CA MET A 9 5.71 -4.50 -2.01
C MET A 9 5.69 -3.09 -1.44
N GLY A 10 5.09 -2.19 -2.19
CA GLY A 10 4.88 -0.83 -1.74
C GLY A 10 6.07 0.06 -2.03
N ASP A 11 6.38 0.93 -1.08
CA ASP A 11 7.36 2.00 -1.27
C ASP A 11 8.80 1.53 -1.01
N ILE A 12 9.18 0.49 -1.72
CA ILE A 12 10.51 -0.13 -1.70
C ILE A 12 11.13 0.10 -3.07
N SER A 13 12.45 0.25 -3.12
CA SER A 13 13.14 0.58 -4.37
C SER A 13 12.93 -0.46 -5.46
N ARG A 14 12.99 -1.73 -5.11
CA ARG A 14 12.82 -2.84 -6.06
C ARG A 14 11.84 -3.85 -5.49
N PRO A 15 10.52 -3.56 -5.59
CA PRO A 15 9.51 -4.51 -5.12
C PRO A 15 9.52 -5.77 -6.00
N GLY A 16 9.13 -6.87 -5.43
CA GLY A 16 9.05 -8.15 -6.14
C GLY A 16 9.19 -9.32 -5.20
N THR A 17 9.23 -10.51 -5.76
CA THR A 17 9.42 -11.75 -5.02
C THR A 17 10.89 -12.13 -5.03
N TYR A 18 11.43 -12.43 -3.85
CA TYR A 18 12.84 -12.77 -3.68
C TYR A 18 12.97 -14.16 -3.11
N THR A 19 13.88 -14.94 -3.67
CA THR A 19 14.23 -16.26 -3.14
C THR A 19 15.36 -16.11 -2.14
N ILE A 20 15.14 -16.64 -0.93
CA ILE A 20 16.11 -16.54 0.16
C ILE A 20 16.81 -17.88 0.30
N LYS A 21 18.12 -17.86 0.24
CA LYS A 21 18.95 -19.08 0.34
C LYS A 21 19.38 -19.40 1.77
N ASN A 22 19.18 -18.46 2.69
CA ASN A 22 19.53 -18.66 4.09
C ASN A 22 18.36 -19.27 4.84
N ASP A 23 18.63 -19.83 6.02
CA ASP A 23 17.59 -20.43 6.85
C ASP A 23 16.59 -19.42 7.34
N ARG A 24 16.99 -18.18 7.48
CA ARG A 24 16.11 -17.10 7.91
C ARG A 24 16.66 -15.77 7.43
N ILE A 25 15.80 -14.80 7.39
CA ILE A 25 16.15 -13.42 7.04
C ILE A 25 15.33 -12.48 7.92
N SER A 26 15.97 -11.41 8.40
CA SER A 26 15.27 -10.39 9.14
C SER A 26 14.57 -9.43 8.19
N ILE A 27 13.60 -8.67 8.74
CA ILE A 27 12.91 -7.66 7.95
C ILE A 27 13.87 -6.60 7.42
N LEU A 28 14.90 -6.24 8.20
CA LEU A 28 15.89 -5.26 7.77
C LEU A 28 16.74 -5.78 6.61
N GLU A 29 17.15 -7.04 6.67
CA GLU A 29 17.88 -7.67 5.58
C GLU A 29 17.03 -7.79 4.32
N ALA A 30 15.76 -8.12 4.48
CA ALA A 30 14.83 -8.24 3.36
C ALA A 30 14.65 -6.90 2.65
N ILE A 31 14.46 -5.84 3.41
CA ILE A 31 14.34 -4.49 2.85
C ILE A 31 15.63 -4.11 2.11
N GLY A 32 16.79 -4.49 2.66
CA GLY A 32 18.07 -4.28 2.00
C GLY A 32 18.18 -5.00 0.67
N LEU A 33 17.64 -6.23 0.57
CA LEU A 33 17.59 -6.95 -0.70
C LEU A 33 16.78 -6.21 -1.76
N GLY A 34 15.71 -5.56 -1.35
CA GLY A 34 14.87 -4.76 -2.25
C GLY A 34 15.43 -3.38 -2.55
N GLY A 35 16.68 -3.11 -2.18
CA GLY A 35 17.31 -1.82 -2.44
C GLY A 35 16.93 -0.72 -1.47
N ASP A 36 16.46 -1.09 -0.30
CA ASP A 36 16.02 -0.20 0.77
C ASP A 36 14.67 0.48 0.47
N LEU A 37 14.14 1.15 1.48
CA LEU A 37 12.90 1.89 1.36
C LEU A 37 13.13 3.17 0.56
N GLN A 38 12.11 3.59 -0.15
CA GLN A 38 12.11 4.91 -0.77
C GLN A 38 12.12 5.98 0.32
N LEU A 39 12.62 7.16 -0.02
CA LEU A 39 12.64 8.28 0.92
C LEU A 39 11.23 8.64 1.40
N THR A 40 10.23 8.32 0.62
CA THR A 40 8.83 8.61 0.90
C THR A 40 8.13 7.48 1.65
N ALA A 41 8.84 6.43 2.02
CA ALA A 41 8.27 5.32 2.78
C ALA A 41 8.14 5.69 4.26
N ASN A 42 7.06 5.21 4.87
CA ASN A 42 6.85 5.39 6.30
C ASN A 42 7.53 4.28 7.07
N ARG A 43 8.72 4.56 7.60
CA ARG A 43 9.52 3.59 8.36
C ARG A 43 8.86 3.14 9.65
N LYS A 44 7.89 3.89 10.15
CA LYS A 44 7.17 3.54 11.37
C LYS A 44 5.98 2.62 11.10
N ASN A 45 5.73 2.29 9.83
CA ASN A 45 4.52 1.57 9.48
C ASN A 45 4.79 0.58 8.36
N ILE A 46 5.65 -0.39 8.65
CA ILE A 46 5.93 -1.49 7.74
C ILE A 46 5.01 -2.65 8.10
N LEU A 47 4.28 -3.13 7.12
CA LEU A 47 3.31 -4.18 7.33
C LEU A 47 3.90 -5.52 6.93
N VAL A 48 3.83 -6.51 7.82
CA VAL A 48 4.19 -7.89 7.51
C VAL A 48 2.91 -8.69 7.41
N ILE A 49 2.66 -9.28 6.25
CA ILE A 49 1.48 -10.11 6.03
C ILE A 49 1.93 -11.55 6.02
N ARG A 50 1.39 -12.34 6.93
CA ARG A 50 1.76 -13.74 7.12
C ARG A 50 0.54 -14.62 7.00
N ASP A 51 0.70 -15.74 6.30
CA ASP A 51 -0.34 -16.75 6.19
C ASP A 51 -0.17 -17.74 7.34
N ASN A 52 -1.19 -17.85 8.19
CA ASN A 52 -1.19 -18.78 9.30
C ASN A 52 -2.37 -19.73 9.12
N ASN A 53 -2.10 -20.92 8.59
CA ASN A 53 -3.10 -21.97 8.37
C ASN A 53 -4.29 -21.50 7.53
N GLY A 54 -4.00 -20.75 6.47
CA GLY A 54 -5.03 -20.25 5.57
C GLY A 54 -5.64 -18.91 5.97
N VAL A 55 -5.31 -18.44 7.17
CA VAL A 55 -5.75 -17.12 7.66
C VAL A 55 -4.60 -16.14 7.52
N LYS A 56 -4.83 -15.07 6.82
CA LYS A 56 -3.79 -14.04 6.65
C LYS A 56 -3.84 -13.06 7.81
N GLU A 57 -2.68 -12.87 8.42
CA GLU A 57 -2.51 -11.93 9.52
C GLU A 57 -1.57 -10.83 9.09
N SER A 58 -1.88 -9.62 9.48
CA SER A 58 -1.02 -8.48 9.20
C SER A 58 -0.57 -7.84 10.50
N HIS A 59 0.72 -7.53 10.58
CA HIS A 59 1.32 -6.91 11.75
C HIS A 59 2.15 -5.72 11.32
N ARG A 60 2.01 -4.63 12.05
CA ARG A 60 2.76 -3.41 11.77
C ARG A 60 4.04 -3.40 12.58
N LEU A 61 5.12 -3.01 11.94
CA LEU A 61 6.41 -2.87 12.58
C LEU A 61 6.91 -1.45 12.40
N ASP A 62 7.51 -0.91 13.46
CA ASP A 62 8.16 0.39 13.44
C ASP A 62 9.67 0.16 13.39
N LEU A 63 10.28 0.43 12.24
CA LEU A 63 11.72 0.20 12.06
C LEU A 63 12.57 1.18 12.87
N THR A 64 11.96 2.22 13.41
CA THR A 64 12.67 3.20 14.24
C THR A 64 12.66 2.86 15.72
N ASP A 65 11.89 1.83 16.11
CA ASP A 65 11.75 1.41 17.50
C ASP A 65 12.65 0.21 17.78
N PRO A 66 13.59 0.29 18.73
CA PRO A 66 14.43 -0.86 19.07
C PRO A 66 13.65 -2.10 19.53
N ALA A 67 12.40 -1.95 19.97
CA ALA A 67 11.57 -3.08 20.35
C ALA A 67 11.31 -4.04 19.20
N ILE A 68 11.56 -3.63 17.95
CA ILE A 68 11.40 -4.47 16.78
C ILE A 68 12.25 -5.74 16.87
N PHE A 69 13.43 -5.66 17.50
CA PHE A 69 14.32 -6.82 17.61
C PHE A 69 13.73 -7.94 18.46
N ALA A 70 12.77 -7.64 19.32
CA ALA A 70 12.08 -8.63 20.14
C ALA A 70 10.76 -9.08 19.53
N SER A 71 10.37 -8.51 18.39
CA SER A 71 9.11 -8.87 17.75
C SER A 71 9.18 -10.26 17.13
N PRO A 72 8.11 -11.08 17.23
CA PRO A 72 8.06 -12.35 16.51
C PRO A 72 8.02 -12.18 14.99
N TYR A 73 7.79 -10.98 14.49
CA TYR A 73 7.77 -10.68 13.06
C TYR A 73 9.07 -10.08 12.54
N PHE A 74 10.08 -9.94 13.41
CA PHE A 74 11.38 -9.44 12.99
C PHE A 74 12.04 -10.39 11.98
N TYR A 75 11.96 -11.69 12.22
CA TYR A 75 12.42 -12.69 11.26
C TYR A 75 11.26 -13.16 10.41
N LEU A 76 11.46 -13.17 9.11
CA LEU A 76 10.42 -13.51 8.16
C LEU A 76 10.30 -15.02 8.00
N GLN A 77 9.13 -15.47 7.57
CA GLN A 77 8.83 -16.86 7.28
C GLN A 77 8.49 -17.02 5.80
N GLN A 78 8.37 -18.30 5.39
CA GLN A 78 8.01 -18.64 4.02
C GLN A 78 6.74 -17.90 3.58
N ASN A 79 6.83 -17.29 2.41
CA ASN A 79 5.72 -16.57 1.77
C ASN A 79 5.26 -15.31 2.48
N ASP A 80 6.05 -14.80 3.43
CA ASP A 80 5.73 -13.51 4.04
C ASP A 80 5.76 -12.40 3.01
N ILE A 81 4.88 -11.45 3.17
CA ILE A 81 4.82 -10.23 2.35
C ILE A 81 5.18 -9.05 3.24
N VAL A 82 6.12 -8.25 2.78
CA VAL A 82 6.52 -7.02 3.46
C VAL A 82 6.01 -5.86 2.62
N TYR A 83 5.14 -5.06 3.20
CA TYR A 83 4.54 -3.91 2.51
C TYR A 83 4.96 -2.62 3.20
N ALA A 84 5.61 -1.74 2.45
CA ALA A 84 6.03 -0.43 2.93
C ALA A 84 5.02 0.61 2.49
N GLU A 85 4.28 1.18 3.44
CA GLU A 85 3.32 2.22 3.15
C GLU A 85 4.04 3.55 2.92
N PRO A 86 3.55 4.40 2.00
CA PRO A 86 4.10 5.74 1.84
C PRO A 86 3.67 6.65 3.00
N ILE A 87 4.46 7.68 3.24
CA ILE A 87 4.10 8.69 4.24
C ILE A 87 2.90 9.49 3.75
N LYS A 88 2.18 10.12 4.69
CA LYS A 88 0.98 10.89 4.35
C LYS A 88 1.26 12.04 3.38
N ASN A 89 2.44 12.66 3.51
CA ASN A 89 2.81 13.75 2.61
C ASN A 89 2.95 13.30 1.17
N LYS A 90 3.48 12.07 0.93
CA LYS A 90 3.54 11.52 -0.41
C LYS A 90 2.15 11.26 -0.97
N GLN A 91 1.27 10.73 -0.13
CA GLN A 91 -0.13 10.51 -0.51
C GLN A 91 -0.81 11.84 -0.86
N ARG A 92 -0.55 12.88 -0.08
CA ARG A 92 -1.07 14.22 -0.38
C ARG A 92 -0.50 14.77 -1.67
N ALA A 93 0.79 14.59 -1.93
CA ALA A 93 1.41 15.05 -3.17
C ALA A 93 0.84 14.32 -4.38
N ARG A 94 0.72 12.99 -4.29
CA ARG A 94 0.07 12.21 -5.35
C ARG A 94 -1.37 12.62 -5.52
N THR A 95 -2.08 12.78 -4.41
CA THR A 95 -3.47 13.20 -4.42
C THR A 95 -3.62 14.58 -5.02
N SER A 96 -2.65 15.49 -4.86
CA SER A 96 -2.71 16.82 -5.49
C SER A 96 -2.61 16.73 -6.99
N ALA A 97 -1.68 15.92 -7.53
CA ALA A 97 -1.57 15.73 -8.97
C ALA A 97 -2.76 14.96 -9.52
N ASP A 98 -3.11 13.85 -8.88
CA ASP A 98 -4.25 13.03 -9.26
C ASP A 98 -5.58 13.71 -8.93
N ARG A 99 -5.56 14.60 -7.96
CA ARG A 99 -6.74 15.33 -7.51
C ARG A 99 -7.25 16.26 -8.58
N SER A 100 -6.37 16.94 -9.32
CA SER A 100 -6.79 17.75 -10.45
C SER A 100 -7.51 16.91 -11.49
N PHE A 101 -6.96 15.74 -11.79
CA PHE A 101 -7.55 14.81 -12.76
C PHE A 101 -8.85 14.23 -12.24
N THR A 102 -8.86 13.73 -11.00
CA THR A 102 -10.04 13.12 -10.36
C THR A 102 -11.15 14.13 -10.16
N MET A 103 -10.82 15.35 -9.75
CA MET A 103 -11.82 16.41 -9.59
C MET A 103 -12.39 16.86 -10.91
N SER A 104 -11.61 16.86 -11.99
CA SER A 104 -12.14 17.13 -13.33
C SER A 104 -13.16 16.07 -13.72
N LEU A 105 -12.88 14.79 -13.48
CA LEU A 105 -13.82 13.71 -13.76
C LEU A 105 -15.07 13.83 -12.92
N LEU A 106 -14.93 14.10 -11.62
CA LEU A 106 -16.07 14.25 -10.72
C LEU A 106 -16.92 15.46 -11.12
N THR A 107 -16.29 16.57 -11.44
CA THR A 107 -17.00 17.76 -11.89
C THR A 107 -17.78 17.48 -13.17
N THR A 108 -17.20 16.75 -14.11
CA THR A 108 -17.87 16.37 -15.35
C THR A 108 -19.07 15.49 -15.08
N VAL A 109 -18.95 14.52 -14.21
CA VAL A 109 -20.06 13.62 -13.84
C VAL A 109 -21.17 14.40 -13.15
N ILE A 110 -20.84 15.27 -12.19
CA ILE A 110 -21.79 16.09 -11.48
C ILE A 110 -22.53 17.02 -12.44
N SER A 111 -21.81 17.65 -13.37
CA SER A 111 -22.41 18.52 -14.38
C SER A 111 -23.38 17.75 -15.26
N SER A 112 -23.03 16.54 -15.68
CA SER A 112 -23.91 15.69 -16.49
C SER A 112 -25.19 15.33 -15.74
N ILE A 113 -25.08 14.99 -14.46
CA ILE A 113 -26.23 14.69 -13.63
C ILE A 113 -27.13 15.91 -13.48
N SER A 114 -26.56 17.09 -13.27
CA SER A 114 -27.31 18.34 -13.14
C SER A 114 -28.10 18.65 -14.42
N ILE A 115 -27.48 18.47 -15.58
CA ILE A 115 -28.13 18.68 -16.87
C ILE A 115 -29.32 17.73 -17.04
N ILE A 116 -29.11 16.45 -16.75
CA ILE A 116 -30.17 15.44 -16.84
C ILE A 116 -31.33 15.79 -15.90
N THR A 117 -31.03 16.16 -14.66
CA THR A 117 -32.03 16.55 -13.68
C THR A 117 -32.82 17.77 -14.16
N SER A 118 -32.15 18.79 -14.70
CA SER A 118 -32.80 19.97 -15.24
C SER A 118 -33.72 19.62 -16.41
N MET A 119 -33.28 18.73 -17.29
CA MET A 119 -34.12 18.30 -18.41
C MET A 119 -35.37 17.57 -17.93
N VAL A 120 -35.24 16.70 -16.95
CA VAL A 120 -36.35 15.96 -16.38
C VAL A 120 -37.37 16.92 -15.73
N ILE A 121 -36.88 17.88 -14.98
CA ILE A 121 -37.74 18.88 -14.34
C ILE A 121 -38.49 19.70 -15.40
N THR A 122 -37.81 20.11 -16.46
CA THR A 122 -38.42 20.87 -17.56
C THR A 122 -39.52 20.07 -18.24
N ILE A 123 -39.26 18.77 -18.53
CA ILE A 123 -40.25 17.90 -19.15
C ILE A 123 -41.48 17.74 -18.24
N VAL A 124 -41.26 17.51 -16.95
CA VAL A 124 -42.35 17.40 -15.99
C VAL A 124 -43.18 18.69 -15.92
N ASN A 125 -42.52 19.85 -15.94
CA ASN A 125 -43.23 21.14 -15.92
C ASN A 125 -44.01 21.38 -17.20
N LEU A 126 -43.49 20.92 -18.35
CA LEU A 126 -44.20 21.07 -19.63
C LEU A 126 -45.45 20.20 -19.70
N ASN A 127 -45.44 19.06 -19.00
CA ASN A 127 -46.56 18.15 -18.98
C ASN A 127 -47.67 18.53 -17.97
N LYS A 128 -47.45 19.60 -17.21
CA LYS A 128 -48.48 20.18 -16.38
C LYS A 128 -49.21 21.25 -17.17
#